data_d66e942ccf5d7c21b918b0988cdb4dfd
#
_entry.id   d66e942ccf5d7c21b918b0988cdb4dfd
#
_cell.length_a   1.000
_cell.length_b   1.000
_cell.length_c   1.000
_cell.angle_alpha   90.00
_cell.angle_beta   90.00
_cell.angle_gamma   90.00
#
_symmetry.space_group_name_H-M   'P 1'
#
loop_
_entity.id
_entity.type
_entity.pdbx_description
1 polymer ?
#
loop_
_entity_poly.entity_id
_entity_poly.type
_entity_poly.pdbx_seq_one_letter_code
_entity_poly.pdbx_strand_id
1 'polypeptide(L)'
;MSIKLSVSNIAWQPDELEDHLKLLMELGCDGVEIAPSCIWKEPAHVSNDEIESLKKLISKYNLVVPAFHALLFTRPDLYFFGEESIRQQTVLYLKKLIRLAGMLSVKVLVY
;
A
#
# COMPACT_ATOMS: atom_id res chain seq x y z
N MET A 1 3.86 -20.86 -18.69
CA MET A 1 3.85 -20.05 -17.45
C MET A 1 3.82 -18.58 -17.83
N SER A 2 2.83 -17.84 -17.37
CA SER A 2 2.75 -16.40 -17.64
C SER A 2 3.45 -15.62 -16.52
N ILE A 3 4.14 -14.56 -16.90
CA ILE A 3 4.74 -13.62 -15.95
C ILE A 3 3.68 -12.59 -15.58
N LYS A 4 3.55 -12.32 -14.27
CA LYS A 4 2.68 -11.28 -13.75
C LYS A 4 3.49 -10.00 -13.54
N LEU A 5 2.91 -8.88 -13.94
CA LEU A 5 3.56 -7.57 -13.81
C LEU A 5 2.75 -6.64 -12.94
N SER A 6 3.42 -5.97 -12.03
CA SER A 6 2.82 -4.90 -11.23
C SER A 6 3.75 -3.69 -11.18
N VAL A 7 3.15 -2.52 -10.94
CA VAL A 7 3.88 -1.26 -10.80
C VAL A 7 3.45 -0.63 -9.48
N SER A 8 4.37 0.03 -8.80
CA SER A 8 4.07 0.68 -7.52
C SER A 8 3.48 2.08 -7.70
N ASN A 9 2.51 2.42 -6.86
CA ASN A 9 1.94 3.77 -6.80
C ASN A 9 2.93 4.84 -6.33
N ILE A 10 4.11 4.45 -5.87
CA ILE A 10 5.18 5.41 -5.55
C ILE A 10 5.68 6.17 -6.80
N ALA A 11 5.36 5.64 -7.98
CA ALA A 11 5.78 6.21 -9.26
C ALA A 11 5.00 7.48 -9.66
N TRP A 12 3.90 7.82 -8.95
CA TRP A 12 3.05 8.99 -9.29
C TRP A 12 2.53 9.68 -8.05
N GLN A 13 1.91 10.84 -8.24
CA GLN A 13 1.33 11.62 -7.14
C GLN A 13 -0.01 11.01 -6.68
N PRO A 14 -0.38 11.16 -5.38
CA PRO A 14 -1.61 10.58 -4.84
C PRO A 14 -2.90 10.96 -5.59
N ASP A 15 -2.99 12.18 -6.09
CA ASP A 15 -4.15 12.67 -6.84
C ASP A 15 -4.23 12.11 -8.27
N GLU A 16 -3.19 11.44 -8.74
CA GLU A 16 -3.13 10.82 -10.06
C GLU A 16 -3.43 9.31 -10.03
N LEU A 17 -3.86 8.78 -8.89
CA LEU A 17 -4.00 7.33 -8.69
C LEU A 17 -4.91 6.69 -9.73
N GLU A 18 -6.13 7.20 -9.88
CA GLU A 18 -7.11 6.55 -10.79
C GLU A 18 -6.64 6.57 -12.24
N ASP A 19 -6.09 7.68 -12.71
CA ASP A 19 -5.56 7.78 -14.09
C ASP A 19 -4.46 6.75 -14.34
N HIS A 20 -3.59 6.51 -13.35
CA HIS A 20 -2.51 5.54 -13.49
C HIS A 20 -3.01 4.10 -13.37
N LEU A 21 -4.02 3.82 -12.54
CA LEU A 21 -4.64 2.49 -12.51
C LEU A 21 -5.26 2.14 -13.86
N LYS A 22 -5.93 3.10 -14.47
CA LYS A 22 -6.47 2.92 -15.82
C LYS A 22 -5.37 2.64 -16.84
N LEU A 23 -4.28 3.40 -16.78
CA LEU A 23 -3.13 3.21 -17.66
C LEU A 23 -2.51 1.83 -17.46
N LEU A 24 -2.34 1.36 -16.24
CA LEU A 24 -1.82 0.02 -15.95
C LEU A 24 -2.70 -1.06 -16.57
N MET A 25 -4.02 -0.92 -16.46
CA MET A 25 -4.96 -1.84 -17.09
C MET A 25 -4.79 -1.84 -18.62
N GLU A 26 -4.70 -0.68 -19.22
CA GLU A 26 -4.54 -0.52 -20.66
C GLU A 26 -3.21 -1.10 -21.18
N LEU A 27 -2.17 -1.04 -20.38
CA LEU A 27 -0.86 -1.60 -20.69
C LEU A 27 -0.76 -3.11 -20.42
N GLY A 28 -1.82 -3.73 -19.90
CA GLY A 28 -1.85 -5.16 -19.61
C GLY A 28 -1.15 -5.57 -18.33
N CYS A 29 -0.93 -4.65 -17.39
CA CYS A 29 -0.40 -4.99 -16.08
C CYS A 29 -1.43 -5.76 -15.25
N ASP A 30 -0.95 -6.62 -14.36
CA ASP A 30 -1.81 -7.48 -13.51
C ASP A 30 -2.11 -6.83 -12.16
N GLY A 31 -1.24 -5.98 -11.66
CA GLY A 31 -1.38 -5.44 -10.32
C GLY A 31 -0.73 -4.10 -10.09
N VAL A 32 -1.00 -3.58 -8.92
CA VAL A 32 -0.38 -2.36 -8.39
C VAL A 32 0.17 -2.68 -7.00
N GLU A 33 1.46 -2.48 -6.78
CA GLU A 33 2.04 -2.51 -5.45
C GLU A 33 1.72 -1.20 -4.74
N ILE A 34 1.38 -1.29 -3.47
CA ILE A 34 0.93 -0.14 -2.70
C ILE A 34 1.97 0.28 -1.68
N ALA A 35 2.40 1.53 -1.78
CA ALA A 35 3.04 2.26 -0.70
C ALA A 35 1.91 3.02 0.02
N PRO A 36 1.51 2.59 1.23
CA PRO A 36 0.30 3.13 1.88
C PRO A 36 0.34 4.64 2.10
N SER A 37 1.49 5.18 2.43
CA SER A 37 1.67 6.63 2.66
C SER A 37 1.57 7.48 1.40
N CYS A 38 1.58 6.85 0.22
CA CYS A 38 1.35 7.53 -1.05
C CYS A 38 -0.14 7.53 -1.46
N ILE A 39 -1.02 6.94 -0.64
CA ILE A 39 -2.47 7.00 -0.79
C ILE A 39 -3.07 7.81 0.34
N TRP A 40 -2.70 7.47 1.58
CA TRP A 40 -3.27 8.07 2.79
C TRP A 40 -2.21 8.82 3.56
N LYS A 41 -2.57 10.00 4.05
CA LYS A 41 -1.67 10.79 4.89
C LYS A 41 -1.33 10.07 6.19
N GLU A 42 -2.32 9.38 6.77
CA GLU A 42 -2.19 8.62 8.02
C GLU A 42 -2.59 7.16 7.81
N PRO A 43 -1.70 6.31 7.25
CA PRO A 43 -2.05 4.93 6.94
C PRO A 43 -2.48 4.10 8.15
N ALA A 44 -2.02 4.47 9.34
CA ALA A 44 -2.41 3.78 10.57
C ALA A 44 -3.83 4.10 11.04
N HIS A 45 -4.49 5.08 10.45
CA HIS A 45 -5.81 5.58 10.86
C HIS A 45 -6.81 5.64 9.71
N VAL A 46 -6.72 4.71 8.77
CA VAL A 46 -7.62 4.65 7.61
C VAL A 46 -8.97 4.08 8.03
N SER A 47 -10.06 4.73 7.61
CA SER A 47 -11.42 4.27 7.88
C SER A 47 -11.79 3.07 6.99
N ASN A 48 -12.81 2.32 7.43
CA ASN A 48 -13.33 1.22 6.61
C ASN A 48 -13.87 1.70 5.27
N ASP A 49 -14.49 2.88 5.22
CA ASP A 49 -15.01 3.45 3.99
C ASP A 49 -13.91 3.80 3.00
N GLU A 50 -12.79 4.34 3.48
CA GLU A 50 -11.61 4.63 2.65
C GLU A 50 -11.00 3.34 2.09
N ILE A 51 -10.95 2.28 2.90
CA ILE A 51 -10.45 0.96 2.47
C ILE A 51 -11.36 0.38 1.39
N GLU A 52 -12.67 0.40 1.60
CA GLU A 52 -13.63 -0.11 0.62
C GLU A 52 -13.60 0.69 -0.68
N SER A 53 -13.43 2.01 -0.60
CA SER A 53 -13.29 2.86 -1.77
C SER A 53 -12.06 2.48 -2.60
N LEU A 54 -10.93 2.23 -1.95
CA LEU A 54 -9.71 1.80 -2.65
C LEU A 54 -9.89 0.42 -3.28
N LYS A 55 -10.51 -0.52 -2.57
CA LYS A 55 -10.78 -1.87 -3.09
C LYS A 55 -11.62 -1.80 -4.37
N LYS A 56 -12.69 -1.02 -4.35
CA LYS A 56 -13.57 -0.84 -5.51
C LYS A 56 -12.82 -0.21 -6.68
N LEU A 57 -12.00 0.80 -6.40
CA LEU A 57 -11.25 1.49 -7.44
C LEU A 57 -10.26 0.55 -8.13
N ILE A 58 -9.50 -0.23 -7.37
CA ILE A 58 -8.54 -1.19 -7.91
C ILE A 58 -9.25 -2.29 -8.70
N SER A 59 -10.37 -2.81 -8.17
CA SER A 59 -11.16 -3.84 -8.84
C SER A 59 -11.79 -3.33 -10.13
N LYS A 60 -12.19 -2.07 -10.19
CA LYS A 60 -12.75 -1.43 -11.40
C LYS A 60 -11.81 -1.58 -12.59
N TYR A 61 -10.50 -1.57 -12.36
CA TYR A 61 -9.50 -1.69 -13.41
C TYR A 61 -8.88 -3.08 -13.51
N ASN A 62 -9.51 -4.10 -12.91
CA ASN A 62 -9.08 -5.50 -12.95
C ASN A 62 -7.65 -5.71 -12.44
N LEU A 63 -7.22 -4.91 -11.49
CA LEU A 63 -5.91 -5.02 -10.88
C LEU A 63 -5.99 -5.72 -9.53
N VAL A 64 -4.89 -6.32 -9.10
CA VAL A 64 -4.71 -6.89 -7.76
C VAL A 64 -3.62 -6.14 -7.02
N VAL A 65 -3.58 -6.26 -5.70
CA VAL A 65 -2.49 -5.70 -4.89
C VAL A 65 -1.63 -6.86 -4.40
N PRO A 66 -0.46 -7.10 -5.05
CA PRO A 66 0.39 -8.22 -4.65
C PRO A 66 1.14 -7.98 -3.35
N ALA A 67 1.45 -6.73 -3.04
CA ALA A 67 2.26 -6.39 -1.87
C ALA A 67 2.05 -4.95 -1.43
N PHE A 68 2.33 -4.70 -0.14
CA PHE A 68 2.63 -3.37 0.38
C PHE A 68 4.15 -3.22 0.47
N HIS A 69 4.65 -2.02 0.26
CA HIS A 69 6.07 -1.70 0.44
C HIS A 69 6.25 -0.27 0.94
N ALA A 70 7.50 0.15 1.17
CA ALA A 70 7.84 1.48 1.66
C ALA A 70 7.05 1.83 2.94
N LEU A 71 6.95 0.88 3.86
CA LEU A 71 6.06 0.96 5.03
C LEU A 71 6.38 2.11 5.97
N LEU A 72 7.65 2.48 6.09
CA LEU A 72 8.10 3.57 6.96
C LEU A 72 8.53 4.82 6.19
N PHE A 73 8.15 4.94 4.94
CA PHE A 73 8.61 6.00 4.04
C PHE A 73 8.39 7.42 4.60
N THR A 74 7.24 7.64 5.23
CA THR A 74 6.89 8.96 5.82
C THR A 74 7.11 9.01 7.33
N ARG A 75 7.73 7.99 7.90
CA ARG A 75 7.95 7.87 9.34
C ARG A 75 9.43 7.64 9.64
N PRO A 76 10.30 8.64 9.38
CA PRO A 76 11.73 8.52 9.66
C PRO A 76 12.04 8.41 11.17
N ASP A 77 11.07 8.71 12.01
CA ASP A 77 11.13 8.56 13.46
C ASP A 77 11.05 7.10 13.92
N LEU A 78 10.61 6.18 13.04
CA LEU A 78 10.41 4.77 13.35
C LEU A 78 11.46 3.89 12.66
N TYR A 79 12.05 2.96 13.41
CA TYR A 79 12.92 1.92 12.87
C TYR A 79 13.19 0.83 13.91
N PHE A 80 13.59 -0.36 13.44
CA PHE A 80 13.73 -1.53 14.30
C PHE A 80 14.98 -1.53 15.19
N PHE A 81 16.01 -0.80 14.82
CA PHE A 81 17.30 -0.83 15.49
C PHE A 81 17.52 0.35 16.44
N GLY A 82 16.47 1.08 16.75
CA GLY A 82 16.49 2.18 17.68
C GLY A 82 16.40 1.75 19.14
N GLU A 83 16.21 2.74 20.02
CA GLU A 83 15.93 2.50 21.43
C GLU A 83 14.63 1.72 21.60
N GLU A 84 14.43 1.09 22.75
CA GLU A 84 13.29 0.22 23.01
C GLU A 84 11.96 0.91 22.77
N SER A 85 11.79 2.16 23.19
CA SER A 85 10.58 2.93 22.97
C SER A 85 10.27 3.12 21.49
N ILE A 86 11.30 3.39 20.68
CA ILE A 86 11.17 3.54 19.23
C ILE A 86 10.82 2.20 18.58
N ARG A 87 11.46 1.13 19.02
CA ARG A 87 11.16 -0.23 18.53
C ARG A 87 9.72 -0.61 18.83
N GLN A 88 9.22 -0.34 20.03
CA GLN A 88 7.85 -0.62 20.41
C GLN A 88 6.86 0.17 19.56
N GLN A 89 7.11 1.46 19.34
CA GLN A 89 6.29 2.29 18.49
C GLN A 89 6.28 1.78 17.03
N THR A 90 7.45 1.36 16.54
CA THR A 90 7.59 0.80 15.20
C THR A 90 6.76 -0.47 15.05
N VAL A 91 6.83 -1.38 16.02
CA VAL A 91 6.03 -2.61 16.01
C VAL A 91 4.54 -2.29 16.02
N LEU A 92 4.09 -1.35 16.87
CA LEU A 92 2.68 -0.96 16.92
C LEU A 92 2.20 -0.36 15.60
N TYR A 93 3.00 0.48 14.98
CA TYR A 93 2.69 1.06 13.67
C TYR A 93 2.57 -0.02 12.61
N LEU A 94 3.55 -0.92 12.52
CA LEU A 94 3.54 -2.01 11.54
C LEU A 94 2.38 -2.98 11.76
N LYS A 95 1.98 -3.25 12.99
CA LYS A 95 0.77 -4.06 13.27
C LYS A 95 -0.49 -3.44 12.65
N LYS A 96 -0.61 -2.12 12.69
CA LYS A 96 -1.71 -1.41 12.04
C LYS A 96 -1.67 -1.55 10.52
N LEU A 97 -0.48 -1.48 9.92
CA LEU A 97 -0.31 -1.69 8.48
C LEU A 97 -0.58 -3.14 8.07
N ILE A 98 -0.20 -4.11 8.90
CA ILE A 98 -0.51 -5.53 8.67
C ILE A 98 -2.03 -5.73 8.68
N ARG A 99 -2.74 -5.12 9.61
CA ARG A 99 -4.21 -5.18 9.66
C ARG A 99 -4.82 -4.55 8.41
N LEU A 100 -4.32 -3.39 8.00
CA LEU A 100 -4.76 -2.72 6.78
C LEU A 100 -4.55 -3.62 5.55
N ALA A 101 -3.38 -4.25 5.46
CA ALA A 101 -3.07 -5.19 4.39
C ALA A 101 -4.05 -6.37 4.38
N GLY A 102 -4.38 -6.93 5.55
CA GLY A 102 -5.35 -8.00 5.67
C GLY A 102 -6.75 -7.60 5.16
N MET A 103 -7.18 -6.37 5.44
CA MET A 103 -8.47 -5.86 4.97
C MET A 103 -8.51 -5.66 3.45
N LEU A 104 -7.35 -5.48 2.81
CA LEU A 104 -7.19 -5.39 1.36
C LEU A 104 -6.80 -6.73 0.72
N SER A 105 -6.76 -7.80 1.49
CA SER A 105 -6.33 -9.14 1.05
C SER A 105 -4.90 -9.17 0.53
N VAL A 106 -4.05 -8.31 1.04
CA VAL A 106 -2.61 -8.25 0.71
C VAL A 106 -1.86 -9.19 1.64
N LYS A 107 -1.05 -10.07 1.07
CA LYS A 107 -0.35 -11.13 1.81
C LYS A 107 1.14 -10.87 2.03
N VAL A 108 1.70 -9.89 1.35
CA VAL A 108 3.14 -9.61 1.39
C VAL A 108 3.35 -8.15 1.78
N LEU A 109 4.16 -7.94 2.80
CA LEU A 109 4.61 -6.61 3.21
C LEU A 109 6.13 -6.58 3.15
N VAL A 110 6.66 -5.61 2.43
CA VAL A 110 8.10 -5.42 2.28
C VAL A 110 8.51 -4.21 3.13
N TYR A 111 9.40 -4.48 4.04
CA TYR A 111 9.95 -3.46 4.93
C TYR A 111 11.19 -2.83 4.32
#